data_d603dec279fa7f690ec53ca0ff94aedf
#
_entry.id   d603dec279fa7f690ec53ca0ff94aedf
#
_cell.length_a   1.000
_cell.length_b   1.000
_cell.length_c   1.000
_cell.angle_alpha   90.00
_cell.angle_beta   90.00
_cell.angle_gamma   90.00
#
_symmetry.space_group_name_H-M   'P 1'
#
loop_
_entity.id
_entity.type
_entity.pdbx_description
1 polymer ?
#
loop_
_entity_poly.entity_id
_entity_poly.type
_entity_poly.pdbx_seq_one_letter_code
_entity_poly.pdbx_strand_id
1 'polypeptide(L)'
;MSENETRERQLRQEIIRVGQLMYARGLLCGFEGNLSARLDGERLLITPSGLHKGLMREEQLLVVDLDGRVLVAATDGARPLRPTSELPMHLEAYRRRPDVAAVVHAHPPITVALSIAGVPMDTPLLPEVIVLLGLIPTTAYAMSSSDEGAAAIRDLIAEHDALILQRHGTLTVGATLTEAFMRLETVEQNARIHFMLAQLAAERPLPAAEVAKLLRLRRAMGLERPGDAATFQAQWGVEPD
;
A
#
# COMPACT_ATOMS: atom_id res chain seq x y z
N MET A 1 21.14 -21.20 -14.04
CA MET A 1 20.33 -20.50 -13.00
C MET A 1 19.14 -21.37 -12.71
N SER A 2 18.85 -21.61 -11.45
CA SER A 2 17.62 -22.27 -11.04
C SER A 2 16.40 -21.35 -11.26
N GLU A 3 15.21 -21.92 -11.26
CA GLU A 3 13.97 -21.16 -11.38
C GLU A 3 13.82 -20.14 -10.23
N ASN A 4 14.24 -20.52 -9.02
CA ASN A 4 14.24 -19.63 -7.85
C ASN A 4 15.22 -18.45 -7.99
N GLU A 5 16.41 -18.66 -8.53
CA GLU A 5 17.38 -17.57 -8.77
C GLU A 5 16.86 -16.59 -9.83
N THR A 6 16.19 -17.11 -10.86
CA THR A 6 15.56 -16.29 -11.91
C THR A 6 14.44 -15.43 -11.32
N ARG A 7 13.56 -16.02 -10.52
CA ARG A 7 12.46 -15.31 -9.83
C ARG A 7 12.98 -14.23 -8.89
N GLU A 8 13.97 -14.54 -8.05
CA GLU A 8 14.56 -13.56 -7.13
C GLU A 8 15.13 -12.37 -7.90
N ARG A 9 15.89 -12.62 -8.97
CA ARG A 9 16.43 -11.54 -9.81
C ARG A 9 15.34 -10.67 -10.40
N GLN A 10 14.27 -11.25 -10.94
CA GLN A 10 13.13 -10.50 -11.49
C GLN A 10 12.47 -9.61 -10.42
N LEU A 11 12.25 -10.14 -9.21
CA LEU A 11 11.66 -9.36 -8.12
C LEU A 11 12.57 -8.23 -7.65
N ARG A 12 13.90 -8.43 -7.62
CA ARG A 12 14.87 -7.36 -7.32
C ARG A 12 14.74 -6.23 -8.33
N GLN A 13 14.72 -6.55 -9.61
CA GLN A 13 14.55 -5.57 -10.69
C GLN A 13 13.21 -4.83 -10.59
N GLU A 14 12.15 -5.55 -10.25
CA GLU A 14 10.82 -4.95 -10.11
C GLU A 14 10.74 -3.99 -8.90
N ILE A 15 11.33 -4.34 -7.75
CA ILE A 15 11.43 -3.43 -6.58
C ILE A 15 12.16 -2.15 -6.97
N ILE A 16 13.30 -2.26 -7.66
CA ILE A 16 14.07 -1.08 -8.11
C ILE A 16 13.23 -0.23 -9.07
N ARG A 17 12.62 -0.85 -10.07
CA ARG A 17 11.75 -0.15 -11.03
C ARG A 17 10.60 0.57 -10.36
N VAL A 18 9.90 -0.08 -9.43
CA VAL A 18 8.78 0.53 -8.70
C VAL A 18 9.28 1.68 -7.81
N GLY A 19 10.40 1.51 -7.11
CA GLY A 19 11.02 2.61 -6.34
C GLY A 19 11.35 3.84 -7.19
N GLN A 20 11.86 3.64 -8.40
CA GLN A 20 12.11 4.71 -9.36
C GLN A 20 10.81 5.40 -9.82
N LEU A 21 9.76 4.63 -10.09
CA LEU A 21 8.45 5.16 -10.46
C LEU A 21 7.82 5.97 -9.32
N MET A 22 7.89 5.47 -8.08
CA MET A 22 7.39 6.19 -6.91
C MET A 22 8.07 7.55 -6.76
N TYR A 23 9.40 7.59 -6.93
CA TYR A 23 10.15 8.85 -6.91
C TYR A 23 9.77 9.77 -8.07
N ALA A 24 9.73 9.26 -9.29
CA ALA A 24 9.39 10.04 -10.48
C ALA A 24 7.96 10.63 -10.43
N ARG A 25 7.05 9.97 -9.71
CA ARG A 25 5.67 10.42 -9.49
C ARG A 25 5.51 11.34 -8.27
N GLY A 26 6.59 11.60 -7.51
CA GLY A 26 6.54 12.42 -6.29
C GLY A 26 5.76 11.77 -5.14
N LEU A 27 5.71 10.43 -5.09
CA LEU A 27 5.01 9.67 -4.05
C LEU A 27 5.92 9.38 -2.84
N LEU A 28 7.19 9.71 -2.95
CA LEU A 28 8.18 9.67 -1.87
C LEU A 28 9.30 10.66 -2.14
N CYS A 29 10.00 11.07 -1.09
CA CYS A 29 11.23 11.86 -1.21
C CYS A 29 12.27 11.40 -0.17
N GLY A 30 13.55 11.74 -0.39
CA GLY A 30 14.62 11.45 0.56
C GLY A 30 14.69 9.97 0.95
N PHE A 31 14.53 9.70 2.22
CA PHE A 31 14.61 8.34 2.80
C PHE A 31 13.27 7.64 2.97
N GLU A 32 12.18 8.29 2.57
CA GLU A 32 10.81 7.83 2.76
C GLU A 32 10.49 6.57 1.97
N GLY A 33 9.38 5.93 2.41
CA GLY A 33 8.79 4.79 1.74
C GLY A 33 9.64 3.53 1.82
N ASN A 34 9.02 2.41 1.54
CA ASN A 34 9.68 1.11 1.48
C ASN A 34 8.81 0.11 0.71
N LEU A 35 9.47 -0.91 0.18
CA LEU A 35 8.85 -1.95 -0.64
C LEU A 35 9.32 -3.31 -0.17
N SER A 36 8.44 -4.29 -0.27
CA SER A 36 8.81 -5.69 -0.10
C SER A 36 8.06 -6.59 -1.07
N ALA A 37 8.63 -7.75 -1.34
CA ALA A 37 8.01 -8.78 -2.18
C ALA A 37 8.29 -10.18 -1.62
N ARG A 38 7.29 -11.05 -1.68
CA ARG A 38 7.39 -12.44 -1.27
C ARG A 38 8.19 -13.25 -2.29
N LEU A 39 9.34 -13.79 -1.87
CA LEU A 39 10.14 -14.69 -2.69
C LEU A 39 9.49 -16.08 -2.76
N ASP A 40 9.06 -16.58 -1.60
CA ASP A 40 8.38 -17.85 -1.42
C ASP A 40 7.50 -17.83 -0.15
N GLY A 41 7.13 -19.00 0.37
CA GLY A 41 6.25 -19.10 1.55
C GLY A 41 6.82 -18.45 2.80
N GLU A 42 8.14 -18.34 2.95
CA GLU A 42 8.81 -17.95 4.19
C GLU A 42 9.76 -16.74 4.06
N ARG A 43 10.15 -16.37 2.82
CA ARG A 43 11.17 -15.35 2.57
C ARG A 43 10.62 -14.14 1.84
N LEU A 44 11.07 -12.98 2.26
CA LEU A 44 10.73 -11.68 1.67
C LEU A 44 11.99 -10.96 1.21
N LEU A 45 11.94 -10.38 0.01
CA LEU A 45 12.83 -9.29 -0.38
C LEU A 45 12.30 -7.99 0.23
N ILE A 46 13.21 -7.15 0.77
CA ILE A 46 12.83 -5.89 1.39
C ILE A 46 13.88 -4.80 1.16
N THR A 47 13.40 -3.57 1.04
CA THR A 47 14.26 -2.39 0.91
C THR A 47 14.92 -2.06 2.24
N PRO A 48 16.18 -1.56 2.20
CA PRO A 48 16.88 -1.13 3.40
C PRO A 48 16.39 0.21 3.94
N SER A 49 16.65 0.44 5.22
CA SER A 49 16.53 1.75 5.86
C SER A 49 17.64 2.70 5.40
N GLY A 50 17.34 3.99 5.34
CA GLY A 50 18.30 5.05 5.12
C GLY A 50 18.87 5.14 3.71
N LEU A 51 18.20 4.54 2.70
CA LEU A 51 18.50 4.73 1.29
C LEU A 51 17.33 5.36 0.53
N HIS A 52 17.67 6.14 -0.49
CA HIS A 52 16.71 6.75 -1.40
C HIS A 52 16.16 5.69 -2.36
N LYS A 53 14.84 5.39 -2.30
CA LYS A 53 14.23 4.26 -3.02
C LYS A 53 14.30 4.39 -4.55
N GLY A 54 14.33 5.61 -5.08
CA GLY A 54 14.52 5.86 -6.52
C GLY A 54 15.96 5.73 -7.02
N LEU A 55 16.95 5.58 -6.12
CA LEU A 55 18.38 5.50 -6.46
C LEU A 55 19.05 4.20 -6.00
N MET A 56 18.27 3.27 -5.43
CA MET A 56 18.78 1.97 -4.98
C MET A 56 19.23 1.09 -6.14
N ARG A 57 20.08 0.13 -5.80
CA ARG A 57 20.56 -0.94 -6.67
C ARG A 57 20.10 -2.30 -6.16
N GLU A 58 20.01 -3.29 -7.05
CA GLU A 58 19.51 -4.64 -6.73
C GLU A 58 20.26 -5.32 -5.58
N GLU A 59 21.58 -5.14 -5.51
CA GLU A 59 22.43 -5.72 -4.47
C GLU A 59 22.25 -5.11 -3.08
N GLN A 60 21.55 -3.98 -2.97
CA GLN A 60 21.24 -3.32 -1.70
C GLN A 60 19.97 -3.86 -1.03
N LEU A 61 19.21 -4.73 -1.71
CA LEU A 61 18.01 -5.36 -1.14
C LEU A 61 18.40 -6.52 -0.23
N LEU A 62 17.72 -6.63 0.90
CA LEU A 62 17.91 -7.71 1.87
C LEU A 62 16.88 -8.81 1.66
N VAL A 63 17.18 -10.02 2.15
CA VAL A 63 16.20 -11.09 2.34
C VAL A 63 15.98 -11.28 3.82
N VAL A 64 14.72 -11.31 4.23
CA VAL A 64 14.31 -11.59 5.61
C VAL A 64 13.29 -12.74 5.65
N ASP A 65 13.17 -13.41 6.80
CA ASP A 65 12.08 -14.35 7.04
C ASP A 65 10.84 -13.63 7.61
N LEU A 66 9.75 -14.38 7.83
CA LEU A 66 8.50 -13.84 8.39
C LEU A 66 8.61 -13.50 9.89
N ASP A 67 9.70 -13.85 10.55
CA ASP A 67 10.02 -13.41 11.92
C ASP A 67 10.88 -12.13 11.92
N GLY A 68 11.27 -11.64 10.73
CA GLY A 68 12.08 -10.43 10.58
C GLY A 68 13.58 -10.65 10.70
N ARG A 69 14.04 -11.91 10.74
CA ARG A 69 15.48 -12.23 10.76
C ARG A 69 16.07 -12.02 9.38
N VAL A 70 17.25 -11.39 9.32
CA VAL A 70 17.98 -11.21 8.05
C VAL A 70 18.62 -12.54 7.65
N LEU A 71 18.20 -13.08 6.51
CA LEU A 71 18.73 -14.30 5.91
C LEU A 71 19.85 -14.00 4.91
N VAL A 72 19.70 -12.91 4.13
CA VAL A 72 20.72 -12.41 3.21
C VAL A 72 20.93 -10.91 3.50
N ALA A 73 22.13 -10.62 3.99
CA ALA A 73 22.56 -9.26 4.29
C ALA A 73 22.98 -8.51 3.01
N ALA A 74 22.91 -7.19 3.07
CA ALA A 74 23.35 -6.29 2.01
C ALA A 74 24.24 -5.18 2.57
N THR A 75 25.01 -4.52 1.71
CA THR A 75 25.88 -3.43 2.07
C THR A 75 25.78 -2.26 1.09
N ASP A 76 26.17 -1.08 1.54
CA ASP A 76 26.39 0.10 0.71
C ASP A 76 27.85 0.53 0.86
N GLY A 77 28.68 0.05 -0.05
CA GLY A 77 30.13 0.06 0.14
C GLY A 77 30.53 -0.80 1.35
N ALA A 78 31.24 -0.22 2.32
CA ALA A 78 31.61 -0.91 3.55
C ALA A 78 30.54 -0.88 4.65
N ARG A 79 29.43 -0.12 4.45
CA ARG A 79 28.38 0.05 5.45
C ARG A 79 27.37 -1.10 5.38
N PRO A 80 27.18 -1.87 6.46
CA PRO A 80 26.10 -2.86 6.49
C PRO A 80 24.73 -2.17 6.49
N LEU A 81 23.82 -2.70 5.67
CA LEU A 81 22.44 -2.25 5.60
C LEU A 81 21.58 -3.02 6.59
N ARG A 82 20.51 -2.36 7.03
CA ARG A 82 19.46 -2.96 7.86
C ARG A 82 18.14 -2.89 7.11
N PRO A 83 17.21 -3.83 7.31
CA PRO A 83 15.86 -3.72 6.78
C PRO A 83 15.23 -2.38 7.16
N THR A 84 14.23 -1.96 6.41
CA THR A 84 13.43 -0.78 6.78
C THR A 84 12.97 -0.86 8.23
N SER A 85 12.92 0.27 8.91
CA SER A 85 12.39 0.39 10.28
C SER A 85 10.89 0.04 10.37
N GLU A 86 10.20 -0.01 9.22
CA GLU A 86 8.78 -0.36 9.12
C GLU A 86 8.56 -1.83 8.72
N LEU A 87 9.61 -2.66 8.84
CA LEU A 87 9.50 -4.11 8.66
C LEU A 87 8.34 -4.74 9.44
N PRO A 88 8.05 -4.36 10.72
CA PRO A 88 6.90 -4.92 11.45
C PRO A 88 5.56 -4.75 10.73
N MET A 89 5.33 -3.59 10.10
CA MET A 89 4.11 -3.31 9.34
C MET A 89 4.01 -4.20 8.09
N HIS A 90 5.12 -4.41 7.35
CA HIS A 90 5.14 -5.33 6.22
C HIS A 90 4.87 -6.78 6.66
N LEU A 91 5.51 -7.24 7.72
CA LEU A 91 5.32 -8.58 8.25
C LEU A 91 3.86 -8.81 8.70
N GLU A 92 3.24 -7.82 9.35
CA GLU A 92 1.83 -7.91 9.73
C GLU A 92 0.92 -8.07 8.50
N ALA A 93 1.15 -7.29 7.44
CA ALA A 93 0.41 -7.42 6.20
C ALA A 93 0.53 -8.85 5.60
N TYR A 94 1.74 -9.40 5.52
CA TYR A 94 1.94 -10.75 5.00
C TYR A 94 1.35 -11.85 5.88
N ARG A 95 1.34 -11.67 7.20
CA ARG A 95 0.74 -12.64 8.15
C ARG A 95 -0.78 -12.63 8.05
N ARG A 96 -1.38 -11.46 7.90
CA ARG A 96 -2.83 -11.31 7.78
C ARG A 96 -3.36 -11.72 6.41
N ARG A 97 -2.54 -11.59 5.37
CA ARG A 97 -2.91 -11.78 3.97
C ARG A 97 -1.95 -12.74 3.27
N PRO A 98 -2.20 -14.06 3.36
CA PRO A 98 -1.40 -15.07 2.64
C PRO A 98 -1.45 -14.91 1.10
N ASP A 99 -2.51 -14.32 0.58
CA ASP A 99 -2.72 -14.00 -0.84
C ASP A 99 -1.85 -12.84 -1.33
N VAL A 100 -1.32 -12.00 -0.41
CA VAL A 100 -0.47 -10.86 -0.76
C VAL A 100 0.95 -11.32 -1.04
N ALA A 101 1.48 -10.90 -2.20
CA ALA A 101 2.86 -11.13 -2.58
C ALA A 101 3.73 -9.87 -2.64
N ALA A 102 3.14 -8.68 -2.51
CA ALA A 102 3.86 -7.40 -2.50
C ALA A 102 3.21 -6.39 -1.57
N VAL A 103 4.05 -5.58 -0.90
CA VAL A 103 3.64 -4.48 -0.03
C VAL A 103 4.43 -3.24 -0.43
N VAL A 104 3.70 -2.13 -0.62
CA VAL A 104 4.26 -0.81 -0.96
C VAL A 104 3.79 0.20 0.08
N HIS A 105 4.74 0.85 0.74
CA HIS A 105 4.50 1.98 1.63
C HIS A 105 5.12 3.24 1.06
N ALA A 106 4.37 4.34 1.07
CA ALA A 106 4.77 5.62 0.51
C ALA A 106 4.22 6.79 1.32
N HIS A 107 4.74 7.99 1.06
CA HIS A 107 4.26 9.23 1.68
C HIS A 107 3.70 10.19 0.61
N PRO A 108 2.61 9.82 -0.08
CA PRO A 108 2.03 10.65 -1.14
C PRO A 108 1.50 11.97 -0.56
N PRO A 109 1.95 13.13 -1.07
CA PRO A 109 1.83 14.40 -0.35
C PRO A 109 0.39 14.89 -0.18
N ILE A 110 -0.49 14.66 -1.16
CA ILE A 110 -1.89 15.11 -1.05
C ILE A 110 -2.65 14.23 -0.06
N THR A 111 -2.47 12.90 -0.13
CA THR A 111 -3.07 11.96 0.81
C THR A 111 -2.63 12.27 2.24
N VAL A 112 -1.33 12.51 2.47
CA VAL A 112 -0.80 12.87 3.79
C VAL A 112 -1.39 14.19 4.28
N ALA A 113 -1.43 15.22 3.42
CA ALA A 113 -1.98 16.53 3.78
C ALA A 113 -3.46 16.44 4.18
N LEU A 114 -4.29 15.71 3.42
CA LEU A 114 -5.70 15.52 3.75
C LEU A 114 -5.88 14.73 5.06
N SER A 115 -5.06 13.70 5.29
CA SER A 115 -5.10 12.95 6.56
C SER A 115 -4.74 13.81 7.77
N ILE A 116 -3.81 14.77 7.63
CA ILE A 116 -3.44 15.75 8.66
C ILE A 116 -4.59 16.72 8.92
N ALA A 117 -5.24 17.17 7.84
CA ALA A 117 -6.37 18.10 7.91
C ALA A 117 -7.67 17.44 8.43
N GLY A 118 -7.68 16.09 8.56
CA GLY A 118 -8.88 15.36 8.96
C GLY A 118 -9.98 15.36 7.89
N VAL A 119 -9.61 15.52 6.62
CA VAL A 119 -10.55 15.47 5.50
C VAL A 119 -10.80 14.01 5.13
N PRO A 120 -12.06 13.53 5.20
CA PRO A 120 -12.40 12.18 4.77
C PRO A 120 -12.11 11.97 3.27
N MET A 121 -11.61 10.81 2.90
CA MET A 121 -11.34 10.43 1.51
C MET A 121 -12.14 9.19 1.09
N ASP A 122 -13.21 8.92 1.81
CA ASP A 122 -14.08 7.75 1.68
C ASP A 122 -15.41 8.05 0.98
N THR A 123 -15.64 9.29 0.55
CA THR A 123 -16.81 9.66 -0.27
C THR A 123 -16.73 8.94 -1.64
N PRO A 124 -17.81 8.28 -2.09
CA PRO A 124 -17.81 7.55 -3.37
C PRO A 124 -17.92 8.50 -4.55
N LEU A 125 -16.79 9.03 -5.01
CA LEU A 125 -16.70 10.03 -6.09
C LEU A 125 -16.29 9.40 -7.43
N LEU A 126 -15.35 8.47 -7.42
CA LEU A 126 -14.70 7.94 -8.61
C LEU A 126 -15.06 6.47 -8.83
N PRO A 127 -15.66 6.12 -9.99
CA PRO A 127 -16.01 4.74 -10.31
C PRO A 127 -14.84 3.76 -10.20
N GLU A 128 -13.66 4.13 -10.69
CA GLU A 128 -12.46 3.31 -10.64
C GLU A 128 -11.99 3.03 -9.21
N VAL A 129 -12.12 3.99 -8.29
CA VAL A 129 -11.76 3.80 -6.88
C VAL A 129 -12.71 2.78 -6.24
N ILE A 130 -14.02 2.91 -6.46
CA ILE A 130 -15.03 2.01 -5.93
C ILE A 130 -14.81 0.57 -6.43
N VAL A 131 -14.52 0.42 -7.73
CA VAL A 131 -14.32 -0.91 -8.34
C VAL A 131 -12.99 -1.52 -7.90
N LEU A 132 -11.88 -0.78 -7.99
CA LEU A 132 -10.54 -1.33 -7.78
C LEU A 132 -10.17 -1.47 -6.31
N LEU A 133 -10.52 -0.49 -5.48
CA LEU A 133 -10.12 -0.43 -4.08
C LEU A 133 -11.27 -0.62 -3.09
N GLY A 134 -12.51 -0.31 -3.50
CA GLY A 134 -13.62 -0.22 -2.56
C GLY A 134 -13.45 0.97 -1.62
N LEU A 135 -13.56 0.75 -0.33
CA LEU A 135 -13.27 1.76 0.69
C LEU A 135 -11.75 1.81 0.95
N ILE A 136 -11.23 3.01 1.16
CA ILE A 136 -9.84 3.25 1.57
C ILE A 136 -9.86 3.80 3.00
N PRO A 137 -9.76 2.95 4.03
CA PRO A 137 -9.87 3.41 5.41
C PRO A 137 -8.61 4.15 5.84
N THR A 138 -8.80 5.13 6.74
CA THR A 138 -7.72 5.81 7.44
C THR A 138 -7.54 5.18 8.82
N THR A 139 -6.31 4.77 9.16
CA THR A 139 -6.00 4.23 10.49
C THR A 139 -6.10 5.31 11.56
N ALA A 140 -6.22 4.91 12.82
CA ALA A 140 -5.84 5.79 13.92
C ALA A 140 -4.35 6.17 13.81
N TYR A 141 -3.97 7.32 14.41
CA TYR A 141 -2.57 7.70 14.50
C TYR A 141 -1.78 6.65 15.29
N ALA A 142 -0.64 6.26 14.76
CA ALA A 142 0.31 5.38 15.41
C ALA A 142 1.73 5.89 15.18
N MET A 143 2.63 5.67 16.11
CA MET A 143 4.04 6.04 15.94
C MET A 143 4.65 5.16 14.85
N SER A 144 5.21 5.80 13.81
CA SER A 144 5.90 5.11 12.72
C SER A 144 7.12 4.34 13.23
N SER A 145 7.52 3.31 12.50
CA SER A 145 8.70 2.48 12.85
C SER A 145 8.61 1.81 14.23
N SER A 146 7.42 1.52 14.70
CA SER A 146 7.15 0.86 15.98
C SER A 146 6.12 -0.28 15.82
N ASP A 147 5.93 -1.05 16.87
CA ASP A 147 4.88 -2.07 16.93
C ASP A 147 3.47 -1.48 16.88
N GLU A 148 3.30 -0.19 17.25
CA GLU A 148 2.02 0.51 17.12
C GLU A 148 1.59 0.60 15.65
N GLY A 149 2.52 0.86 14.72
CA GLY A 149 2.23 0.91 13.29
C GLY A 149 1.69 -0.43 12.75
N ALA A 150 2.30 -1.54 13.17
CA ALA A 150 1.82 -2.88 12.82
C ALA A 150 0.44 -3.18 13.44
N ALA A 151 0.22 -2.77 14.70
CA ALA A 151 -1.05 -2.95 15.38
C ALA A 151 -2.17 -2.12 14.72
N ALA A 152 -1.88 -0.88 14.31
CA ALA A 152 -2.86 0.01 13.69
C ALA A 152 -3.41 -0.49 12.35
N ILE A 153 -2.64 -1.29 11.60
CA ILE A 153 -3.09 -1.84 10.32
C ILE A 153 -3.76 -3.20 10.44
N ARG A 154 -3.60 -3.89 11.56
CA ARG A 154 -3.86 -5.32 11.74
C ARG A 154 -5.23 -5.79 11.24
N ASP A 155 -6.28 -5.14 11.68
CA ASP A 155 -7.65 -5.54 11.33
C ASP A 155 -8.04 -4.98 9.97
N LEU A 156 -7.61 -3.77 9.65
CA LEU A 156 -7.93 -3.13 8.38
C LEU A 156 -7.28 -3.82 7.18
N ILE A 157 -6.01 -4.24 7.31
CA ILE A 157 -5.31 -4.88 6.18
C ILE A 157 -5.87 -6.27 5.84
N ALA A 158 -6.56 -6.91 6.77
CA ALA A 158 -7.24 -8.17 6.51
C ALA A 158 -8.39 -8.02 5.50
N GLU A 159 -9.01 -6.84 5.43
CA GLU A 159 -10.21 -6.57 4.63
C GLU A 159 -9.97 -5.59 3.49
N HIS A 160 -8.84 -4.86 3.47
CA HIS A 160 -8.56 -3.81 2.49
C HIS A 160 -7.22 -3.99 1.80
N ASP A 161 -7.13 -3.57 0.54
CA ASP A 161 -5.90 -3.61 -0.25
C ASP A 161 -5.10 -2.30 -0.22
N ALA A 162 -5.69 -1.24 0.33
CA ALA A 162 -5.09 0.07 0.48
C ALA A 162 -5.54 0.72 1.79
N LEU A 163 -4.60 1.28 2.53
CA LEU A 163 -4.84 1.99 3.79
C LEU A 163 -4.18 3.36 3.74
N ILE A 164 -4.82 4.34 4.36
CA ILE A 164 -4.21 5.62 4.69
C ILE A 164 -3.75 5.55 6.14
N LEU A 165 -2.46 5.79 6.36
CA LEU A 165 -1.86 5.86 7.69
C LEU A 165 -1.94 7.31 8.15
N GLN A 166 -2.76 7.59 9.16
CA GLN A 166 -3.03 8.96 9.59
C GLN A 166 -1.74 9.73 9.90
N ARG A 167 -1.55 10.90 9.26
CA ARG A 167 -0.38 11.80 9.41
C ARG A 167 0.96 11.19 9.00
N HIS A 168 0.94 10.09 8.23
CA HIS A 168 2.17 9.37 7.90
C HIS A 168 2.27 9.08 6.39
N GLY A 169 1.37 8.29 5.85
CA GLY A 169 1.46 7.86 4.45
C GLY A 169 0.37 6.89 4.07
N THR A 170 0.72 5.95 3.21
CA THR A 170 -0.17 4.90 2.73
C THR A 170 0.50 3.53 2.78
N LEU A 171 -0.29 2.49 2.93
CA LEU A 171 0.12 1.11 2.74
C LEU A 171 -0.79 0.49 1.69
N THR A 172 -0.20 -0.06 0.63
CA THR A 172 -0.92 -0.79 -0.41
C THR A 172 -0.33 -2.16 -0.62
N VAL A 173 -1.18 -3.14 -0.90
CA VAL A 173 -0.78 -4.54 -1.08
C VAL A 173 -1.27 -5.07 -2.42
N GLY A 174 -0.69 -6.17 -2.90
CA GLY A 174 -1.11 -6.79 -4.16
C GLY A 174 -0.48 -8.17 -4.39
N ALA A 175 -0.96 -8.87 -5.41
CA ALA A 175 -0.37 -10.11 -5.89
C ALA A 175 0.96 -9.85 -6.63
N THR A 176 1.23 -8.63 -7.03
CA THR A 176 2.50 -8.17 -7.63
C THR A 176 2.87 -6.77 -7.13
N LEU A 177 4.16 -6.42 -7.24
CA LEU A 177 4.64 -5.06 -6.94
C LEU A 177 3.98 -4.01 -7.83
N THR A 178 3.77 -4.32 -9.10
CA THR A 178 3.07 -3.45 -10.05
C THR A 178 1.64 -3.19 -9.60
N GLU A 179 0.91 -4.22 -9.16
CA GLU A 179 -0.46 -4.06 -8.66
C GLU A 179 -0.52 -3.21 -7.40
N ALA A 180 0.34 -3.49 -6.41
CA ALA A 180 0.43 -2.68 -5.19
C ALA A 180 0.77 -1.21 -5.50
N PHE A 181 1.68 -0.97 -6.45
CA PHE A 181 2.03 0.38 -6.90
C PHE A 181 0.86 1.09 -7.62
N MET A 182 0.13 0.40 -8.49
CA MET A 182 -1.04 0.98 -9.17
C MET A 182 -2.12 1.37 -8.16
N ARG A 183 -2.33 0.58 -7.11
CA ARG A 183 -3.21 0.92 -5.99
C ARG A 183 -2.75 2.19 -5.26
N LEU A 184 -1.45 2.34 -5.03
CA LEU A 184 -0.87 3.57 -4.45
C LEU A 184 -1.16 4.79 -5.34
N GLU A 185 -0.94 4.69 -6.66
CA GLU A 185 -1.26 5.79 -7.59
C GLU A 185 -2.76 6.13 -7.55
N THR A 186 -3.64 5.13 -7.46
CA THR A 186 -5.09 5.33 -7.34
C THR A 186 -5.47 6.04 -6.05
N VAL A 187 -4.84 5.70 -4.91
CA VAL A 187 -5.06 6.39 -3.62
C VAL A 187 -4.67 7.88 -3.72
N GLU A 188 -3.49 8.19 -4.24
CA GLU A 188 -3.06 9.60 -4.38
C GLU A 188 -3.91 10.35 -5.40
N GLN A 189 -4.35 9.71 -6.48
CA GLN A 189 -5.26 10.34 -7.44
C GLN A 189 -6.62 10.64 -6.81
N ASN A 190 -7.17 9.72 -6.01
CA ASN A 190 -8.40 9.97 -5.24
C ASN A 190 -8.22 11.17 -4.30
N ALA A 191 -7.15 11.19 -3.52
CA ALA A 191 -6.84 12.30 -2.62
C ALA A 191 -6.71 13.64 -3.36
N ARG A 192 -6.08 13.63 -4.54
CA ARG A 192 -5.94 14.84 -5.39
C ARG A 192 -7.29 15.38 -5.85
N ILE A 193 -8.21 14.49 -6.22
CA ILE A 193 -9.57 14.89 -6.62
C ILE A 193 -10.34 15.46 -5.41
N HIS A 194 -10.30 14.81 -4.25
CA HIS A 194 -10.90 15.35 -3.02
C HIS A 194 -10.35 16.73 -2.69
N PHE A 195 -9.03 16.92 -2.76
CA PHE A 195 -8.40 18.21 -2.52
C PHE A 195 -8.90 19.30 -3.48
N MET A 196 -9.02 19.01 -4.77
CA MET A 196 -9.54 19.96 -5.77
C MET A 196 -11.01 20.29 -5.50
N LEU A 197 -11.85 19.29 -5.19
CA LEU A 197 -13.27 19.49 -4.92
C LEU A 197 -13.51 20.27 -3.63
N ALA A 198 -12.69 20.06 -2.61
CA ALA A 198 -12.76 20.85 -1.38
C ALA A 198 -12.53 22.34 -1.64
N GLN A 199 -11.62 22.71 -2.55
CA GLN A 199 -11.40 24.10 -2.95
C GLN A 199 -12.58 24.70 -3.74
N LEU A 200 -13.29 23.86 -4.49
CA LEU A 200 -14.46 24.27 -5.26
C LEU A 200 -15.75 24.29 -4.44
N ALA A 201 -15.73 23.79 -3.20
CA ALA A 201 -16.92 23.53 -2.37
C ALA A 201 -18.01 22.75 -3.15
N ALA A 202 -17.61 21.79 -3.97
CA ALA A 202 -18.46 21.16 -4.99
C ALA A 202 -18.38 19.60 -4.96
N GLU A 203 -18.11 19.02 -3.81
CA GLU A 203 -18.10 17.57 -3.65
C GLU A 203 -19.52 17.01 -3.84
N ARG A 204 -19.67 16.11 -4.81
CA ARG A 204 -20.97 15.48 -5.14
C ARG A 204 -20.76 13.98 -5.27
N PRO A 205 -21.14 13.18 -4.26
CA PRO A 205 -21.03 11.73 -4.32
C PRO A 205 -21.90 11.13 -5.42
N LEU A 206 -21.50 9.99 -5.92
CA LEU A 206 -22.30 9.20 -6.83
C LEU A 206 -23.62 8.79 -6.14
N PRO A 207 -24.74 8.73 -6.87
CA PRO A 207 -25.98 8.19 -6.33
C PRO A 207 -25.82 6.74 -5.88
N ALA A 208 -26.48 6.36 -4.78
CA ALA A 208 -26.39 5.02 -4.21
C ALA A 208 -26.67 3.89 -5.23
N ALA A 209 -27.62 4.08 -6.14
CA ALA A 209 -27.91 3.13 -7.21
C ALA A 209 -26.75 2.93 -8.19
N GLU A 210 -25.93 3.96 -8.44
CA GLU A 210 -24.73 3.85 -9.28
C GLU A 210 -23.60 3.16 -8.51
N VAL A 211 -23.43 3.49 -7.22
CA VAL A 211 -22.47 2.81 -6.35
C VAL A 211 -22.76 1.32 -6.30
N ALA A 212 -24.04 0.91 -6.12
CA ALA A 212 -24.44 -0.50 -6.12
C ALA A 212 -24.05 -1.24 -7.43
N LYS A 213 -24.20 -0.59 -8.59
CA LYS A 213 -23.76 -1.17 -9.88
C LYS A 213 -22.23 -1.39 -9.91
N LEU A 214 -21.46 -0.44 -9.40
CA LEU A 214 -19.99 -0.52 -9.35
C LEU A 214 -19.52 -1.61 -8.39
N LEU A 215 -20.22 -1.81 -7.27
CA LEU A 215 -19.92 -2.88 -6.32
C LEU A 215 -20.22 -4.27 -6.94
N ARG A 216 -21.29 -4.41 -7.72
CA ARG A 216 -21.54 -5.64 -8.50
C ARG A 216 -20.44 -5.90 -9.52
N LEU A 217 -19.95 -4.86 -10.21
CA LEU A 217 -18.82 -4.99 -11.12
C LEU A 217 -17.54 -5.41 -10.38
N ARG A 218 -17.25 -4.83 -9.21
CA ARG A 218 -16.14 -5.22 -8.33
C ARG A 218 -16.22 -6.71 -7.97
N ARG A 219 -17.39 -7.20 -7.57
CA ARG A 219 -17.64 -8.62 -7.29
C ARG A 219 -17.42 -9.49 -8.53
N ALA A 220 -17.98 -9.10 -9.68
CA ALA A 220 -17.83 -9.84 -10.94
C ALA A 220 -16.36 -9.94 -11.41
N MET A 221 -15.53 -8.97 -11.04
CA MET A 221 -14.09 -8.98 -11.30
C MET A 221 -13.27 -9.77 -10.25
N GLY A 222 -13.91 -10.34 -9.23
CA GLY A 222 -13.23 -11.07 -8.16
C GLY A 222 -12.41 -10.19 -7.23
N LEU A 223 -12.73 -8.90 -7.13
CA LEU A 223 -12.03 -7.92 -6.31
C LEU A 223 -12.69 -7.73 -4.94
N GLU A 224 -13.80 -8.39 -4.68
CA GLU A 224 -14.52 -8.31 -3.40
C GLU A 224 -13.65 -8.83 -2.25
N ARG A 225 -13.74 -8.16 -1.10
CA ARG A 225 -13.03 -8.52 0.13
C ARG A 225 -14.01 -8.96 1.22
N PRO A 226 -13.57 -9.80 2.16
CA PRO A 226 -14.36 -10.09 3.35
C PRO A 226 -14.74 -8.78 4.05
N GLY A 227 -16.00 -8.63 4.43
CA GLY A 227 -16.47 -7.41 5.08
C GLY A 227 -16.92 -6.27 4.16
N ASP A 228 -16.61 -6.30 2.85
CA ASP A 228 -17.00 -5.26 1.88
C ASP A 228 -18.48 -4.88 2.02
N ALA A 229 -19.40 -5.86 2.02
CA ALA A 229 -20.83 -5.60 2.09
C ALA A 229 -21.23 -4.82 3.37
N ALA A 230 -20.75 -5.27 4.52
CA ALA A 230 -21.05 -4.59 5.80
C ALA A 230 -20.45 -3.19 5.85
N THR A 231 -19.22 -3.03 5.33
CA THR A 231 -18.52 -1.75 5.27
C THR A 231 -19.23 -0.76 4.35
N PHE A 232 -19.64 -1.19 3.15
CA PHE A 232 -20.33 -0.33 2.19
C PHE A 232 -21.73 0.05 2.69
N GLN A 233 -22.44 -0.88 3.36
CA GLN A 233 -23.71 -0.57 4.00
C GLN A 233 -23.52 0.48 5.10
N ALA A 234 -22.52 0.32 5.97
CA ALA A 234 -22.29 1.24 7.07
C ALA A 234 -21.83 2.63 6.59
N GLN A 235 -20.97 2.69 5.58
CA GLN A 235 -20.34 3.92 5.13
C GLN A 235 -21.12 4.65 4.04
N TRP A 236 -21.72 3.92 3.09
CA TRP A 236 -22.42 4.50 1.94
C TRP A 236 -23.91 4.21 1.91
N GLY A 237 -24.45 3.43 2.86
CA GLY A 237 -25.85 3.02 2.86
C GLY A 237 -26.24 2.13 1.67
N VAL A 238 -25.27 1.41 1.10
CA VAL A 238 -25.45 0.59 -0.11
C VAL A 238 -25.16 -0.86 0.20
N GLU A 239 -26.12 -1.73 -0.09
CA GLU A 239 -25.90 -3.18 -0.12
C GLU A 239 -25.57 -3.61 -1.55
N PRO A 240 -24.48 -4.34 -1.77
CA PRO A 240 -24.28 -5.04 -3.03
C PRO A 240 -25.25 -6.25 -3.04
N ASP A 241 -26.27 -6.21 -3.88
CA ASP A 241 -27.24 -7.30 -4.12
C ASP A 241 -26.55 -8.59 -4.59
#